data_ea4ee7742743e82d08109b62654034eb
#
_entry.id   ea4ee7742743e82d08109b62654034eb
#
_cell.length_a   1.000
_cell.length_b   1.000
_cell.length_c   1.000
_cell.angle_alpha   90.00
_cell.angle_beta   90.00
_cell.angle_gamma   90.00
#
_symmetry.space_group_name_H-M   'P 1'
#
loop_
_entity.id
_entity.type
_entity.pdbx_description
1 polymer ?
#
loop_
_entity_poly.entity_id
_entity_poly.type
_entity_poly.pdbx_seq_one_letter_code
_entity_poly.pdbx_strand_id
1 'polypeptide(L)'
;MQVLPGRTCQPGGVGSNHAMRAILSLLALALAGCLSMPPPTSSDGVQVAVAFDRAGERGAFAAGLADPATGRRATPDDPVRIASISKLVVAIGVMRLVEQGTLDLDRPVGDYLGYIVENPGFPGQPVTLRRLLSHTGSLRDHDDQYAIPLGGTLRAVLADPASWDPAHGPGAGYFAYANVNFPVVASVMERVAGERFDKLMQRLVLDPMKLDACFNWPTCSDDAVARAVVLMQGGEAVRDDLGGKRPDCPVFVKDGACDLARWQLGENGALFAPQGGLRISARGLARVGRMLIGDGMLDGVQILDANSVAEIVRPQWQFNGRNGDSEGGLWCRYGLAVHLLATRAPGCADDPGLPRGDWLGHSGEAYGLRSGLWIDRASGTGMAYFVTALPDVPPKGRSGFTTPEEVMVRKSLALLFH
;
A
#
# COMPACT_ATOMS: atom_id res chain seq x y z
N MET A 1 -3.26 -18.69 -49.62
CA MET A 1 -2.57 -18.57 -50.92
C MET A 1 -1.64 -17.36 -50.75
N GLN A 2 -0.38 -17.41 -50.57
CA GLN A 2 0.75 -18.15 -51.10
C GLN A 2 1.86 -18.24 -50.05
N VAL A 3 2.42 -19.42 -49.92
CA VAL A 3 3.64 -19.80 -49.19
C VAL A 3 4.83 -19.57 -50.11
N LEU A 4 5.96 -19.11 -49.62
CA LEU A 4 7.29 -19.35 -50.20
C LEU A 4 8.41 -19.20 -49.12
N PRO A 5 9.65 -19.73 -49.36
CA PRO A 5 10.09 -20.92 -48.67
C PRO A 5 11.40 -20.69 -47.87
N GLY A 6 11.73 -21.67 -47.04
CA GLY A 6 12.93 -21.73 -46.18
C GLY A 6 14.25 -21.88 -46.95
N ARG A 7 15.34 -21.52 -46.27
CA ARG A 7 16.70 -21.94 -46.63
C ARG A 7 17.33 -22.74 -45.50
N THR A 8 17.52 -24.01 -45.81
CA THR A 8 18.38 -24.95 -45.08
C THR A 8 19.83 -24.68 -45.44
N CYS A 9 20.75 -24.71 -44.45
CA CYS A 9 22.16 -24.94 -44.66
C CYS A 9 22.53 -26.32 -44.10
N GLN A 10 23.02 -27.17 -44.99
CA GLN A 10 23.60 -28.48 -44.68
C GLN A 10 25.13 -28.39 -44.44
N PRO A 11 25.73 -29.35 -43.69
CA PRO A 11 27.15 -29.37 -43.38
C PRO A 11 27.95 -30.17 -44.41
N GLY A 12 29.14 -29.73 -44.73
CA GLY A 12 30.17 -30.53 -45.44
C GLY A 12 31.40 -30.56 -44.55
N GLY A 13 32.04 -31.61 -44.33
CA GLY A 13 32.63 -32.76 -44.95
C GLY A 13 34.14 -32.72 -44.74
N VAL A 14 34.63 -33.50 -43.79
CA VAL A 14 35.88 -34.26 -43.57
C VAL A 14 37.07 -34.05 -44.55
N GLY A 15 38.27 -33.84 -43.97
CA GLY A 15 39.56 -34.05 -44.65
C GLY A 15 40.74 -34.04 -43.66
N SER A 16 41.45 -35.15 -43.62
CA SER A 16 42.42 -35.65 -42.64
C SER A 16 43.88 -35.17 -42.84
N ASN A 17 44.65 -35.29 -41.73
CA ASN A 17 46.07 -35.62 -41.56
C ASN A 17 47.16 -34.54 -41.78
N HIS A 18 47.95 -34.21 -40.75
CA HIS A 18 49.25 -34.77 -40.43
C HIS A 18 49.91 -34.02 -39.23
N ALA A 19 50.61 -34.83 -38.45
CA ALA A 19 51.35 -34.49 -37.26
C ALA A 19 52.53 -33.54 -37.48
N MET A 20 52.90 -32.74 -36.47
CA MET A 20 54.22 -32.79 -35.81
C MET A 20 54.43 -31.60 -34.82
N ARG A 21 54.71 -31.98 -33.54
CA ARG A 21 55.59 -31.37 -32.53
C ARG A 21 55.60 -29.90 -32.16
N ALA A 22 55.12 -29.69 -30.93
CA ALA A 22 55.77 -28.99 -29.80
C ALA A 22 56.31 -27.58 -29.98
N ILE A 23 55.77 -26.65 -29.18
CA ILE A 23 56.53 -25.81 -28.22
C ILE A 23 55.48 -25.13 -27.29
N LEU A 24 55.73 -25.24 -25.98
CA LEU A 24 54.99 -24.53 -24.91
C LEU A 24 55.11 -23.01 -25.08
N SER A 25 53.97 -22.33 -25.02
CA SER A 25 53.91 -20.93 -24.53
C SER A 25 52.58 -20.75 -23.87
N LEU A 26 52.58 -20.63 -22.54
CA LEU A 26 51.45 -20.23 -21.71
C LEU A 26 51.07 -18.78 -22.07
N LEU A 27 49.93 -18.63 -22.73
CA LEU A 27 49.19 -17.36 -22.73
C LEU A 27 47.86 -17.60 -22.07
N ALA A 28 47.75 -17.15 -20.81
CA ALA A 28 46.49 -17.11 -20.10
C ALA A 28 45.61 -16.02 -20.73
N LEU A 29 44.70 -16.42 -21.62
CA LEU A 29 43.58 -15.55 -22.03
C LEU A 29 42.52 -15.61 -20.92
N ALA A 30 42.47 -14.54 -20.12
CA ALA A 30 41.33 -14.27 -19.26
C ALA A 30 40.12 -13.95 -20.16
N LEU A 31 39.29 -14.97 -20.45
CA LEU A 31 37.92 -14.73 -20.96
C LEU A 31 37.10 -14.19 -19.80
N ALA A 32 37.00 -12.86 -19.71
CA ALA A 32 35.94 -12.19 -18.98
C ALA A 32 34.62 -12.51 -19.71
N GLY A 33 34.01 -13.63 -19.36
CA GLY A 33 32.63 -13.95 -19.76
C GLY A 33 31.70 -12.93 -19.13
N CYS A 34 31.28 -11.93 -19.91
CA CYS A 34 30.08 -11.19 -19.60
C CYS A 34 28.94 -12.20 -19.58
N LEU A 35 28.57 -12.67 -18.37
CA LEU A 35 27.30 -13.31 -18.13
C LEU A 35 26.22 -12.24 -18.35
N SER A 36 25.82 -12.02 -19.60
CA SER A 36 24.60 -11.32 -19.91
C SER A 36 23.47 -12.15 -19.30
N MET A 37 22.94 -11.68 -18.17
CA MET A 37 21.67 -12.20 -17.67
C MET A 37 20.65 -12.10 -18.81
N PRO A 38 19.87 -13.16 -19.06
CA PRO A 38 18.79 -13.08 -20.05
C PRO A 38 17.89 -11.91 -19.66
N PRO A 39 17.35 -11.14 -20.64
CA PRO A 39 16.38 -10.10 -20.34
C PRO A 39 15.24 -10.73 -19.54
N PRO A 40 14.74 -10.05 -18.48
CA PRO A 40 13.61 -10.56 -17.70
C PRO A 40 12.45 -10.82 -18.67
N THR A 41 11.90 -12.01 -18.62
CA THR A 41 10.69 -12.34 -19.37
C THR A 41 9.56 -11.45 -18.84
N SER A 42 8.64 -11.02 -19.68
CA SER A 42 7.52 -10.13 -19.37
C SER A 42 6.55 -10.64 -18.28
N SER A 43 6.82 -11.81 -17.72
CA SER A 43 6.08 -12.46 -16.62
C SER A 43 6.65 -12.19 -15.23
N ASP A 44 7.87 -11.63 -15.12
CA ASP A 44 8.48 -11.39 -13.82
C ASP A 44 8.01 -10.04 -13.28
N GLY A 45 7.17 -10.08 -12.25
CA GLY A 45 6.66 -8.91 -11.55
C GLY A 45 7.78 -8.02 -10.97
N VAL A 46 7.43 -6.79 -10.65
CA VAL A 46 8.34 -5.86 -9.97
C VAL A 46 8.52 -6.25 -8.52
N GLN A 47 9.75 -6.21 -8.03
CA GLN A 47 10.09 -6.33 -6.63
C GLN A 47 10.96 -5.14 -6.23
N VAL A 48 10.52 -4.38 -5.23
CA VAL A 48 11.28 -3.26 -4.68
C VAL A 48 11.27 -3.33 -3.17
N ALA A 49 12.41 -3.06 -2.54
CA ALA A 49 12.51 -2.88 -1.11
C ALA A 49 13.51 -1.78 -0.76
N VAL A 50 13.22 -1.08 0.32
CA VAL A 50 14.08 -0.09 0.97
C VAL A 50 14.13 -0.40 2.45
N ALA A 51 15.32 -0.64 2.97
CA ALA A 51 15.58 -0.75 4.40
C ALA A 51 16.13 0.57 4.93
N PHE A 52 15.74 0.96 6.14
CA PHE A 52 16.07 2.26 6.71
C PHE A 52 16.19 2.21 8.23
N ASP A 53 16.82 3.23 8.79
CA ASP A 53 16.83 3.53 10.21
C ASP A 53 16.49 5.02 10.47
N ARG A 54 16.67 5.49 11.70
CA ARG A 54 16.45 6.89 12.08
C ARG A 54 17.32 7.85 11.25
N ALA A 55 18.54 7.46 10.89
CA ALA A 55 19.48 8.30 10.16
C ALA A 55 19.17 8.38 8.67
N GLY A 56 18.60 7.31 8.07
CA GLY A 56 18.32 7.29 6.64
C GLY A 56 18.15 5.91 6.04
N GLU A 57 18.33 5.82 4.72
CA GLU A 57 18.33 4.56 3.98
C GLU A 57 19.59 3.75 4.35
N ARG A 58 19.39 2.46 4.63
CA ARG A 58 20.45 1.48 4.89
C ARG A 58 20.80 0.68 3.65
N GLY A 59 19.83 0.46 2.79
CA GLY A 59 19.98 -0.23 1.52
C GLY A 59 18.68 -0.31 0.76
N ALA A 60 18.79 -0.50 -0.55
CA ALA A 60 17.64 -0.68 -1.43
C ALA A 60 17.93 -1.69 -2.52
N PHE A 61 16.91 -2.36 -3.01
CA PHE A 61 17.00 -3.11 -4.26
C PHE A 61 15.72 -2.93 -5.08
N ALA A 62 15.86 -3.11 -6.39
CA ALA A 62 14.74 -3.16 -7.33
C ALA A 62 15.02 -4.19 -8.42
N ALA A 63 13.99 -4.90 -8.85
CA ALA A 63 14.02 -5.86 -9.94
C ALA A 63 12.71 -5.85 -10.71
N GLY A 64 12.74 -6.25 -11.99
CA GLY A 64 11.59 -6.30 -12.87
C GLY A 64 11.40 -5.03 -13.70
N LEU A 65 10.32 -5.02 -14.49
CA LEU A 65 9.96 -3.91 -15.39
C LEU A 65 8.83 -3.10 -14.77
N ALA A 66 9.09 -1.84 -14.48
CA ALA A 66 8.07 -0.91 -13.99
C ALA A 66 7.00 -0.62 -15.05
N ASP A 67 7.40 -0.65 -16.31
CA ASP A 67 6.50 -0.56 -17.47
C ASP A 67 6.92 -1.63 -18.50
N PRO A 68 6.18 -2.74 -18.59
CA PRO A 68 6.48 -3.79 -19.56
C PRO A 68 6.39 -3.35 -21.02
N ALA A 69 5.52 -2.39 -21.33
CA ALA A 69 5.32 -1.93 -22.71
C ALA A 69 6.53 -1.15 -23.24
N THR A 70 7.23 -0.42 -22.38
CA THR A 70 8.42 0.37 -22.74
C THR A 70 9.74 -0.32 -22.38
N GLY A 71 9.68 -1.42 -21.62
CA GLY A 71 10.87 -2.09 -21.08
C GLY A 71 11.56 -1.32 -19.97
N ARG A 72 10.93 -0.31 -19.36
CA ARG A 72 11.50 0.50 -18.29
C ARG A 72 11.69 -0.33 -17.01
N ARG A 73 12.93 -0.39 -16.53
CA ARG A 73 13.25 -1.08 -15.27
C ARG A 73 12.71 -0.33 -14.06
N ALA A 74 12.30 -1.09 -13.04
CA ALA A 74 11.87 -0.52 -11.78
C ALA A 74 13.05 0.04 -10.97
N THR A 75 12.77 1.10 -10.22
CA THR A 75 13.67 1.72 -9.25
C THR A 75 12.98 1.90 -7.90
N PRO A 76 13.72 2.11 -6.78
CA PRO A 76 13.11 2.41 -5.48
C PRO A 76 12.37 3.75 -5.42
N ASP A 77 12.55 4.63 -6.43
CA ASP A 77 11.91 5.94 -6.53
C ASP A 77 10.61 5.92 -7.35
N ASP A 78 10.30 4.80 -7.99
CA ASP A 78 9.11 4.70 -8.83
C ASP A 78 7.85 4.57 -7.97
N PRO A 79 6.87 5.49 -8.12
CA PRO A 79 5.62 5.40 -7.40
C PRO A 79 4.81 4.18 -7.86
N VAL A 80 4.11 3.58 -6.91
CA VAL A 80 3.15 2.51 -7.16
C VAL A 80 1.91 2.74 -6.29
N ARG A 81 0.75 2.27 -6.69
CA ARG A 81 -0.42 2.18 -5.81
C ARG A 81 -0.12 1.20 -4.69
N ILE A 82 0.04 1.69 -3.45
CA ILE A 82 0.47 0.87 -2.31
C ILE A 82 -0.68 0.20 -1.56
N ALA A 83 -1.89 0.30 -2.08
CA ALA A 83 -3.10 -0.26 -1.46
C ALA A 83 -3.26 0.17 0.01
N SER A 84 -3.58 -0.75 0.92
CA SER A 84 -4.04 -0.44 2.28
C SER A 84 -3.03 0.27 3.19
N ILE A 85 -1.75 0.35 2.84
CA ILE A 85 -0.81 1.22 3.56
C ILE A 85 -1.27 2.69 3.49
N SER A 86 -2.08 3.07 2.49
CA SER A 86 -2.74 4.38 2.40
C SER A 86 -3.47 4.77 3.67
N LYS A 87 -4.08 3.80 4.35
CA LYS A 87 -4.83 3.99 5.60
C LYS A 87 -4.00 4.61 6.71
N LEU A 88 -2.75 4.14 6.86
CA LEU A 88 -1.81 4.70 7.83
C LEU A 88 -1.48 6.16 7.51
N VAL A 89 -1.28 6.48 6.22
CA VAL A 89 -1.00 7.86 5.80
C VAL A 89 -2.22 8.76 6.00
N VAL A 90 -3.43 8.25 5.81
CA VAL A 90 -4.67 8.96 6.15
C VAL A 90 -4.78 9.22 7.65
N ALA A 91 -4.44 8.24 8.49
CA ALA A 91 -4.43 8.42 9.94
C ALA A 91 -3.47 9.54 10.39
N ILE A 92 -2.31 9.70 9.73
CA ILE A 92 -1.40 10.84 9.95
C ILE A 92 -2.14 12.16 9.64
N GLY A 93 -2.86 12.23 8.52
CA GLY A 93 -3.68 13.41 8.17
C GLY A 93 -4.78 13.71 9.19
N VAL A 94 -5.46 12.68 9.70
CA VAL A 94 -6.44 12.82 10.79
C VAL A 94 -5.78 13.41 12.03
N MET A 95 -4.62 12.87 12.45
CA MET A 95 -3.92 13.35 13.64
C MET A 95 -3.43 14.80 13.48
N ARG A 96 -3.04 15.23 12.27
CA ARG A 96 -2.75 16.64 11.99
C ARG A 96 -3.96 17.57 12.27
N LEU A 97 -5.15 17.11 11.89
CA LEU A 97 -6.40 17.86 12.16
C LEU A 97 -6.78 17.80 13.64
N VAL A 98 -6.45 16.71 14.35
CA VAL A 98 -6.63 16.61 15.81
C VAL A 98 -5.70 17.58 16.53
N GLU A 99 -4.43 17.66 16.16
CA GLU A 99 -3.46 18.63 16.72
C GLU A 99 -3.90 20.10 16.50
N GLN A 100 -4.57 20.36 15.39
CA GLN A 100 -5.15 21.69 15.09
C GLN A 100 -6.45 21.98 15.87
N GLY A 101 -6.93 21.03 16.68
CA GLY A 101 -8.20 21.14 17.40
C GLY A 101 -9.45 21.12 16.52
N THR A 102 -9.29 20.74 15.23
CA THR A 102 -10.38 20.70 14.25
C THR A 102 -11.15 19.38 14.29
N LEU A 103 -10.48 18.29 14.64
CA LEU A 103 -11.07 16.98 14.86
C LEU A 103 -10.85 16.49 16.30
N ASP A 104 -11.80 15.68 16.77
CA ASP A 104 -11.71 14.89 17.98
C ASP A 104 -11.95 13.44 17.60
N LEU A 105 -11.04 12.55 18.01
CA LEU A 105 -11.11 11.11 17.72
C LEU A 105 -12.37 10.44 18.30
N ASP A 106 -12.91 10.96 19.37
CA ASP A 106 -14.00 10.35 20.12
C ASP A 106 -15.37 11.04 19.92
N ARG A 107 -15.41 12.15 19.20
CA ARG A 107 -16.65 12.81 18.81
C ARG A 107 -17.38 11.98 17.74
N PRO A 108 -18.72 11.83 17.83
CA PRO A 108 -19.52 11.15 16.81
C PRO A 108 -19.30 11.75 15.42
N VAL A 109 -19.02 10.91 14.41
CA VAL A 109 -18.76 11.39 13.05
C VAL A 109 -19.99 12.06 12.42
N GLY A 110 -21.19 11.70 12.86
CA GLY A 110 -22.44 12.34 12.46
C GLY A 110 -22.50 13.84 12.75
N ASP A 111 -21.85 14.28 13.83
CA ASP A 111 -21.77 15.71 14.21
C ASP A 111 -20.98 16.54 13.17
N TYR A 112 -19.99 15.93 12.52
CA TYR A 112 -19.21 16.56 11.45
C TYR A 112 -19.93 16.50 10.10
N LEU A 113 -20.60 15.37 9.83
CA LEU A 113 -21.27 15.12 8.56
C LEU A 113 -22.64 15.79 8.44
N GLY A 114 -23.27 16.16 9.58
CA GLY A 114 -24.57 16.81 9.63
C GLY A 114 -25.76 15.87 9.45
N TYR A 115 -25.54 14.55 9.63
CA TYR A 115 -26.59 13.52 9.66
C TYR A 115 -26.20 12.36 10.58
N ILE A 116 -27.19 11.60 11.03
CA ILE A 116 -26.98 10.48 11.94
C ILE A 116 -26.19 9.38 11.21
N VAL A 117 -25.08 8.93 11.83
CA VAL A 117 -24.27 7.80 11.43
C VAL A 117 -24.24 6.82 12.58
N GLU A 118 -25.04 5.76 12.48
CA GLU A 118 -25.16 4.72 13.50
C GLU A 118 -25.54 3.38 12.85
N ASN A 119 -25.17 2.29 13.51
CA ASN A 119 -25.65 0.97 13.11
C ASN A 119 -27.14 0.86 13.47
N PRO A 120 -28.05 0.58 12.50
CA PRO A 120 -29.49 0.48 12.77
C PRO A 120 -29.86 -0.59 13.81
N GLY A 121 -29.03 -1.63 13.95
CA GLY A 121 -29.24 -2.69 14.96
C GLY A 121 -28.81 -2.26 16.38
N PHE A 122 -28.07 -1.15 16.51
CA PHE A 122 -27.52 -0.67 17.80
C PHE A 122 -27.67 0.85 17.90
N PRO A 123 -28.92 1.38 17.91
CA PRO A 123 -29.15 2.81 17.91
C PRO A 123 -28.58 3.48 19.19
N GLY A 124 -28.13 4.72 19.03
CA GLY A 124 -27.53 5.50 20.12
C GLY A 124 -26.06 5.13 20.45
N GLN A 125 -25.47 4.16 19.78
CA GLN A 125 -24.04 3.86 19.92
C GLN A 125 -23.23 4.66 18.89
N PRO A 126 -22.39 5.61 19.31
CA PRO A 126 -21.74 6.51 18.37
C PRO A 126 -20.67 5.81 17.55
N VAL A 127 -20.60 6.12 16.25
CA VAL A 127 -19.45 5.85 15.40
C VAL A 127 -18.49 7.03 15.52
N THR A 128 -17.21 6.76 15.82
CA THR A 128 -16.18 7.79 16.03
C THR A 128 -14.98 7.53 15.13
N LEU A 129 -14.13 8.54 14.90
CA LEU A 129 -12.91 8.38 14.11
C LEU A 129 -11.98 7.31 14.71
N ARG A 130 -11.87 7.26 16.04
CA ARG A 130 -11.11 6.21 16.74
C ARG A 130 -11.58 4.82 16.33
N ARG A 131 -12.88 4.58 16.36
CA ARG A 131 -13.49 3.29 16.03
C ARG A 131 -13.34 2.95 14.54
N LEU A 132 -13.45 3.94 13.66
CA LEU A 132 -13.25 3.73 12.23
C LEU A 132 -11.79 3.39 11.91
N LEU A 133 -10.83 4.15 12.45
CA LEU A 133 -9.40 3.94 12.23
C LEU A 133 -8.91 2.63 12.86
N SER A 134 -9.58 2.11 13.87
CA SER A 134 -9.24 0.83 14.51
C SER A 134 -10.11 -0.35 14.06
N HIS A 135 -10.96 -0.17 13.04
CA HIS A 135 -11.87 -1.18 12.53
C HIS A 135 -12.81 -1.82 13.58
N THR A 136 -13.20 -1.02 14.59
CA THR A 136 -14.16 -1.42 15.65
C THR A 136 -15.45 -0.62 15.60
N GLY A 137 -15.71 0.05 14.46
CA GLY A 137 -16.85 0.94 14.23
C GLY A 137 -18.14 0.25 13.78
N SER A 138 -18.16 -1.09 13.73
CA SER A 138 -19.32 -1.86 13.30
C SER A 138 -19.65 -1.79 11.79
N LEU A 139 -18.83 -1.14 10.97
CA LEU A 139 -18.98 -1.14 9.51
C LEU A 139 -18.41 -2.43 8.91
N ARG A 140 -19.02 -2.87 7.80
CA ARG A 140 -18.64 -4.04 7.02
C ARG A 140 -18.54 -3.71 5.53
N ASP A 141 -17.61 -4.34 4.83
CA ASP A 141 -17.57 -4.30 3.38
C ASP A 141 -18.56 -5.33 2.80
N HIS A 142 -19.25 -4.95 1.73
CA HIS A 142 -20.06 -5.82 0.88
C HIS A 142 -20.06 -5.26 -0.55
N ASP A 143 -20.02 -6.11 -1.57
CA ASP A 143 -20.15 -5.75 -2.99
C ASP A 143 -19.36 -4.51 -3.44
N ASP A 144 -18.17 -4.27 -2.87
CA ASP A 144 -17.30 -3.12 -3.14
C ASP A 144 -17.96 -1.74 -2.93
N GLN A 145 -18.97 -1.64 -2.05
CA GLN A 145 -19.73 -0.39 -1.78
C GLN A 145 -18.84 0.78 -1.34
N TYR A 146 -17.63 0.52 -0.90
CA TYR A 146 -16.63 1.57 -0.58
C TYR A 146 -16.10 2.29 -1.83
N ALA A 147 -16.34 1.76 -3.03
CA ALA A 147 -16.04 2.40 -4.31
C ALA A 147 -17.23 3.22 -4.82
N ILE A 148 -17.61 4.29 -4.11
CA ILE A 148 -18.76 5.13 -4.43
C ILE A 148 -18.45 5.93 -5.69
N PRO A 149 -19.26 5.82 -6.77
CA PRO A 149 -19.02 6.55 -8.00
C PRO A 149 -19.24 8.06 -7.85
N LEU A 150 -18.67 8.84 -8.76
CA LEU A 150 -18.93 10.29 -8.84
C LEU A 150 -20.44 10.55 -9.00
N GLY A 151 -20.98 11.37 -8.11
CA GLY A 151 -22.43 11.65 -8.02
C GLY A 151 -23.19 10.70 -7.08
N GLY A 152 -22.57 9.60 -6.61
CA GLY A 152 -23.07 8.84 -5.48
C GLY A 152 -22.72 9.49 -4.15
N THR A 153 -23.39 9.10 -3.06
CA THR A 153 -23.18 9.68 -1.73
C THR A 153 -22.84 8.60 -0.69
N LEU A 154 -21.98 8.98 0.25
CA LEU A 154 -21.67 8.13 1.42
C LEU A 154 -22.93 7.85 2.24
N ARG A 155 -23.84 8.84 2.36
CA ARG A 155 -25.09 8.69 3.10
C ARG A 155 -25.94 7.54 2.56
N ALA A 156 -25.99 7.34 1.23
CA ALA A 156 -26.71 6.22 0.63
C ALA A 156 -26.11 4.87 0.99
N VAL A 157 -24.78 4.78 1.01
CA VAL A 157 -24.06 3.56 1.43
C VAL A 157 -24.32 3.23 2.90
N LEU A 158 -24.29 4.23 3.77
CA LEU A 158 -24.51 4.04 5.21
C LEU A 158 -25.98 3.77 5.56
N ALA A 159 -26.92 4.07 4.67
CA ALA A 159 -28.33 3.74 4.83
C ALA A 159 -28.63 2.26 4.53
N ASP A 160 -27.70 1.57 3.85
CA ASP A 160 -27.85 0.13 3.58
C ASP A 160 -27.53 -0.68 4.84
N PRO A 161 -28.47 -1.49 5.37
CA PRO A 161 -28.20 -2.36 6.51
C PRO A 161 -27.03 -3.34 6.30
N ALA A 162 -26.75 -3.75 5.06
CA ALA A 162 -25.62 -4.62 4.74
C ALA A 162 -24.25 -3.97 5.00
N SER A 163 -24.18 -2.65 5.08
CA SER A 163 -22.96 -1.91 5.47
C SER A 163 -22.61 -2.03 6.95
N TRP A 164 -23.44 -2.73 7.75
CA TRP A 164 -23.29 -2.79 9.20
C TRP A 164 -23.21 -4.23 9.71
N ASP A 165 -22.45 -4.42 10.78
CA ASP A 165 -22.40 -5.68 11.51
C ASP A 165 -23.74 -5.92 12.23
N PRO A 166 -24.47 -6.99 11.90
CA PRO A 166 -25.76 -7.26 12.53
C PRO A 166 -25.67 -7.77 13.98
N ALA A 167 -24.47 -8.20 14.39
CA ALA A 167 -24.25 -8.83 15.70
C ALA A 167 -23.46 -7.97 16.69
N HIS A 168 -22.67 -7.01 16.19
CA HIS A 168 -21.76 -6.24 17.05
C HIS A 168 -21.89 -4.74 16.78
N GLY A 169 -22.35 -4.00 17.77
CA GLY A 169 -22.47 -2.54 17.70
C GLY A 169 -21.10 -1.83 17.82
N PRO A 170 -21.07 -0.53 17.45
CA PRO A 170 -19.89 0.31 17.70
C PRO A 170 -19.52 0.31 19.19
N GLY A 171 -18.25 0.02 19.51
CA GLY A 171 -17.78 -0.05 20.89
C GLY A 171 -17.95 -1.39 21.59
N ALA A 172 -18.51 -2.42 20.92
CA ALA A 172 -18.50 -3.79 21.43
C ALA A 172 -17.08 -4.39 21.51
N GLY A 173 -16.06 -3.68 21.01
CA GLY A 173 -14.68 -4.19 20.95
C GLY A 173 -14.49 -5.31 19.95
N TYR A 174 -15.40 -5.43 18.97
CA TYR A 174 -15.31 -6.41 17.89
C TYR A 174 -14.61 -5.78 16.68
N PHE A 175 -13.55 -6.42 16.22
CA PHE A 175 -12.77 -5.99 15.06
C PHE A 175 -13.33 -6.62 13.79
N ALA A 176 -13.57 -5.79 12.77
CA ALA A 176 -13.86 -6.22 11.42
C ALA A 176 -13.16 -5.28 10.44
N TYR A 177 -12.16 -5.79 9.74
CA TYR A 177 -11.47 -4.98 8.75
C TYR A 177 -12.45 -4.55 7.65
N ALA A 178 -12.61 -3.24 7.44
CA ALA A 178 -13.54 -2.70 6.45
C ALA A 178 -12.95 -1.48 5.74
N ASN A 179 -12.97 -1.52 4.41
CA ASN A 179 -12.49 -0.42 3.58
C ASN A 179 -13.42 0.80 3.65
N VAL A 180 -14.72 0.57 3.79
CA VAL A 180 -15.75 1.62 3.87
C VAL A 180 -15.53 2.60 5.03
N ASN A 181 -14.79 2.23 6.07
CA ASN A 181 -14.39 3.14 7.13
C ASN A 181 -13.69 4.40 6.59
N PHE A 182 -12.85 4.25 5.57
CA PHE A 182 -12.02 5.34 5.06
C PHE A 182 -12.74 6.36 4.18
N PRO A 183 -13.71 5.99 3.33
CA PRO A 183 -14.70 6.94 2.79
C PRO A 183 -15.37 7.80 3.87
N VAL A 184 -15.78 7.23 5.02
CA VAL A 184 -16.35 7.99 6.13
C VAL A 184 -15.31 8.98 6.71
N VAL A 185 -14.10 8.49 7.01
CA VAL A 185 -12.99 9.30 7.52
C VAL A 185 -12.68 10.46 6.56
N ALA A 186 -12.55 10.19 5.26
CA ALA A 186 -12.27 11.22 4.25
C ALA A 186 -13.39 12.25 4.14
N SER A 187 -14.68 11.82 4.17
CA SER A 187 -15.81 12.73 4.17
C SER A 187 -15.80 13.67 5.40
N VAL A 188 -15.45 13.14 6.58
CA VAL A 188 -15.29 13.95 7.80
C VAL A 188 -14.15 14.94 7.63
N MET A 189 -12.99 14.49 7.14
CA MET A 189 -11.83 15.36 6.90
C MET A 189 -12.17 16.50 5.92
N GLU A 190 -12.85 16.20 4.81
CA GLU A 190 -13.30 17.21 3.85
C GLU A 190 -14.23 18.24 4.50
N ARG A 191 -15.22 17.79 5.28
CA ARG A 191 -16.20 18.67 5.96
C ARG A 191 -15.53 19.70 6.86
N VAL A 192 -14.58 19.25 7.69
CA VAL A 192 -13.93 20.14 8.66
C VAL A 192 -12.87 21.04 8.03
N ALA A 193 -12.22 20.57 6.97
CA ALA A 193 -11.17 21.33 6.29
C ALA A 193 -11.70 22.27 5.19
N GLY A 194 -12.92 22.04 4.68
CA GLY A 194 -13.45 22.79 3.54
C GLY A 194 -12.71 22.51 2.23
N GLU A 195 -12.03 21.37 2.13
CA GLU A 195 -11.12 21.06 1.03
C GLU A 195 -11.29 19.62 0.55
N ARG A 196 -11.08 19.37 -0.75
CA ARG A 196 -11.16 18.04 -1.36
C ARG A 196 -10.03 17.14 -0.84
N PHE A 197 -10.36 15.89 -0.52
CA PHE A 197 -9.49 14.93 0.18
C PHE A 197 -8.07 14.82 -0.41
N ASP A 198 -7.93 14.67 -1.72
CA ASP A 198 -6.62 14.51 -2.36
C ASP A 198 -5.73 15.75 -2.18
N LYS A 199 -6.30 16.96 -2.26
CA LYS A 199 -5.60 18.23 -2.02
C LYS A 199 -5.29 18.42 -0.54
N LEU A 200 -6.23 18.06 0.32
CA LEU A 200 -6.06 18.11 1.77
C LEU A 200 -4.89 17.22 2.22
N MET A 201 -4.82 15.99 1.73
CA MET A 201 -3.71 15.08 2.04
C MET A 201 -2.38 15.57 1.49
N GLN A 202 -2.39 16.17 0.29
CA GLN A 202 -1.20 16.81 -0.28
C GLN A 202 -0.66 17.87 0.69
N ARG A 203 -1.50 18.80 1.10
CA ARG A 203 -1.14 19.91 1.98
C ARG A 203 -0.78 19.49 3.41
N LEU A 204 -1.54 18.55 4.00
CA LEU A 204 -1.35 18.15 5.41
C LEU A 204 -0.18 17.20 5.62
N VAL A 205 0.09 16.30 4.66
CA VAL A 205 1.00 15.17 4.88
C VAL A 205 2.10 15.12 3.83
N LEU A 206 1.73 15.10 2.55
CA LEU A 206 2.70 14.76 1.50
C LEU A 206 3.73 15.87 1.30
N ASP A 207 3.31 17.14 1.19
CA ASP A 207 4.21 18.29 1.02
C ASP A 207 5.10 18.54 2.24
N PRO A 208 4.57 18.56 3.50
CA PRO A 208 5.44 18.72 4.67
C PRO A 208 6.51 17.64 4.81
N MET A 209 6.21 16.42 4.39
CA MET A 209 7.16 15.31 4.37
C MET A 209 8.03 15.28 3.11
N LYS A 210 7.84 16.21 2.16
CA LYS A 210 8.53 16.27 0.87
C LYS A 210 8.41 14.95 0.09
N LEU A 211 7.19 14.44 -0.01
CA LEU A 211 6.87 13.20 -0.72
C LEU A 211 6.33 13.53 -2.10
N ASP A 212 6.99 13.05 -3.16
CA ASP A 212 6.44 13.03 -4.51
C ASP A 212 5.46 11.86 -4.62
N ALA A 213 4.26 12.11 -4.12
CA ALA A 213 3.20 11.13 -3.95
C ALA A 213 1.83 11.79 -4.12
N CYS A 214 0.77 11.01 -4.37
CA CYS A 214 -0.57 11.54 -4.54
C CYS A 214 -1.65 10.48 -4.32
N PHE A 215 -2.89 10.90 -4.09
CA PHE A 215 -4.05 10.03 -4.12
C PHE A 215 -4.72 10.07 -5.50
N ASN A 216 -4.82 8.91 -6.16
CA ASN A 216 -5.51 8.72 -7.44
C ASN A 216 -5.16 9.74 -8.54
N TRP A 217 -3.89 10.09 -8.71
CA TRP A 217 -3.33 10.86 -9.81
C TRP A 217 -3.50 12.39 -9.82
N PRO A 218 -4.62 13.05 -9.39
CA PRO A 218 -4.82 14.47 -9.69
C PRO A 218 -3.73 15.40 -9.18
N THR A 219 -3.16 15.09 -8.01
CA THR A 219 -2.10 15.90 -7.38
C THR A 219 -0.70 15.34 -7.59
N CYS A 220 -0.54 14.24 -8.35
CA CYS A 220 0.78 13.72 -8.71
C CYS A 220 1.54 14.74 -9.59
N SER A 221 2.86 14.83 -9.42
CA SER A 221 3.73 15.49 -10.39
C SER A 221 3.73 14.75 -11.72
N ASP A 222 4.08 15.44 -12.82
CA ASP A 222 4.19 14.79 -14.13
C ASP A 222 5.33 13.75 -14.14
N ASP A 223 6.39 14.01 -13.38
CA ASP A 223 7.49 13.07 -13.21
C ASP A 223 7.05 11.80 -12.45
N ALA A 224 6.28 11.92 -11.37
CA ALA A 224 5.71 10.78 -10.67
C ALA A 224 4.78 9.95 -11.57
N VAL A 225 3.96 10.60 -12.40
CA VAL A 225 3.10 9.92 -13.38
C VAL A 225 3.94 9.15 -14.40
N ALA A 226 4.96 9.80 -14.97
CA ALA A 226 5.83 9.19 -15.98
C ALA A 226 6.61 7.98 -15.46
N ARG A 227 6.98 8.00 -14.16
CA ARG A 227 7.73 6.93 -13.50
C ARG A 227 6.87 5.87 -12.82
N ALA A 228 5.56 6.03 -12.77
CA ALA A 228 4.71 5.09 -12.05
C ALA A 228 4.87 3.65 -12.53
N VAL A 229 4.85 2.72 -11.59
CA VAL A 229 4.82 1.29 -11.88
C VAL A 229 3.44 0.93 -12.40
N VAL A 230 3.38 0.29 -13.56
CA VAL A 230 2.13 -0.22 -14.14
C VAL A 230 1.77 -1.51 -13.43
N LEU A 231 0.63 -1.52 -12.74
CA LEU A 231 0.11 -2.73 -12.11
C LEU A 231 -0.54 -3.64 -13.16
N MET A 232 -0.23 -4.92 -13.06
CA MET A 232 -0.75 -5.96 -13.93
C MET A 232 -1.55 -6.96 -13.12
N GLN A 233 -2.76 -7.30 -13.59
CA GLN A 233 -3.61 -8.34 -13.03
C GLN A 233 -4.11 -9.24 -14.17
N GLY A 234 -3.92 -10.55 -14.03
CA GLY A 234 -4.31 -11.49 -15.09
C GLY A 234 -3.58 -11.28 -16.45
N GLY A 235 -2.43 -10.61 -16.45
CA GLY A 235 -1.68 -10.27 -17.65
C GLY A 235 -2.06 -8.94 -18.32
N GLU A 236 -3.08 -8.25 -17.80
CA GLU A 236 -3.57 -6.97 -18.32
C GLU A 236 -3.19 -5.81 -17.37
N ALA A 237 -2.95 -4.62 -17.93
CA ALA A 237 -2.73 -3.42 -17.14
C ALA A 237 -4.01 -3.03 -16.38
N VAL A 238 -3.87 -2.67 -15.12
CA VAL A 238 -4.99 -2.17 -14.32
C VAL A 238 -5.49 -0.86 -14.91
N ARG A 239 -6.81 -0.68 -14.93
CA ARG A 239 -7.53 0.38 -15.63
C ARG A 239 -6.95 1.79 -15.46
N ASP A 240 -6.44 2.13 -14.30
CA ASP A 240 -5.90 3.45 -14.00
C ASP A 240 -4.36 3.52 -14.03
N ASP A 241 -3.69 2.45 -14.50
CA ASP A 241 -2.23 2.41 -14.66
C ASP A 241 -1.87 2.37 -16.14
N LEU A 242 -1.67 3.55 -16.75
CA LEU A 242 -1.62 3.75 -18.19
C LEU A 242 -0.19 4.00 -18.75
N GLY A 243 0.85 3.46 -18.12
CA GLY A 243 2.22 3.52 -18.64
C GLY A 243 2.72 4.96 -18.87
N GLY A 244 2.86 5.74 -17.78
CA GLY A 244 3.35 7.12 -17.84
C GLY A 244 2.32 8.17 -18.28
N LYS A 245 1.03 7.81 -18.30
CA LYS A 245 -0.07 8.72 -18.63
C LYS A 245 -1.04 8.84 -17.46
N ARG A 246 -1.65 10.02 -17.31
CA ARG A 246 -2.79 10.18 -16.41
C ARG A 246 -4.02 9.54 -17.02
N PRO A 247 -4.91 8.89 -16.22
CA PRO A 247 -6.19 8.45 -16.73
C PRO A 247 -7.08 9.67 -17.07
N ASP A 248 -7.92 9.54 -18.08
CA ASP A 248 -8.90 10.57 -18.46
C ASP A 248 -9.86 10.87 -17.28
N CYS A 249 -10.11 9.88 -16.44
CA CYS A 249 -10.88 10.02 -15.22
C CYS A 249 -10.14 9.41 -14.01
N PRO A 250 -9.71 10.22 -13.04
CA PRO A 250 -8.99 9.75 -11.86
C PRO A 250 -9.91 9.19 -10.77
N VAL A 251 -11.23 9.23 -10.96
CA VAL A 251 -12.24 8.76 -10.02
C VAL A 251 -13.14 7.71 -10.66
N PHE A 252 -13.80 6.91 -9.82
CA PHE A 252 -14.77 5.95 -10.33
C PHE A 252 -16.03 6.68 -10.84
N VAL A 253 -16.44 6.39 -12.08
CA VAL A 253 -17.69 6.87 -12.70
C VAL A 253 -18.46 5.65 -13.19
N LYS A 254 -19.71 5.51 -12.76
CA LYS A 254 -20.56 4.42 -13.20
C LYS A 254 -21.26 4.78 -14.51
N ASP A 255 -21.83 5.99 -14.56
CA ASP A 255 -22.57 6.48 -15.71
C ASP A 255 -22.25 7.97 -15.96
N GLY A 256 -22.12 8.37 -17.23
CA GLY A 256 -21.89 9.75 -17.63
C GLY A 256 -20.43 10.18 -17.75
N ALA A 257 -20.23 11.50 -17.85
CA ALA A 257 -18.92 12.09 -18.02
C ALA A 257 -18.14 12.19 -16.69
N CYS A 258 -16.83 12.12 -16.79
CA CYS A 258 -15.93 12.43 -15.68
C CYS A 258 -15.84 13.95 -15.48
N ASP A 259 -16.76 14.49 -14.71
CA ASP A 259 -16.78 15.91 -14.38
C ASP A 259 -16.56 16.11 -12.87
N LEU A 260 -15.33 16.42 -12.48
CA LEU A 260 -14.96 16.67 -11.09
C LEU A 260 -15.61 17.94 -10.50
N ALA A 261 -16.23 18.81 -11.31
CA ALA A 261 -17.04 19.92 -10.80
C ALA A 261 -18.30 19.42 -10.06
N ARG A 262 -18.70 18.17 -10.29
CA ARG A 262 -19.79 17.51 -9.54
C ARG A 262 -19.40 17.05 -8.13
N TRP A 263 -18.12 17.16 -7.77
CA TRP A 263 -17.69 16.89 -6.40
C TRP A 263 -18.38 17.83 -5.42
N GLN A 264 -18.85 17.28 -4.32
CA GLN A 264 -19.49 18.04 -3.25
C GLN A 264 -18.82 17.74 -1.92
N LEU A 265 -18.55 18.78 -1.16
CA LEU A 265 -17.82 18.73 0.11
C LEU A 265 -18.39 17.71 1.09
N GLY A 266 -17.60 16.68 1.41
CA GLY A 266 -17.95 15.66 2.39
C GLY A 266 -19.10 14.72 2.01
N GLU A 267 -19.61 14.78 0.77
CA GLU A 267 -20.71 13.90 0.33
C GLU A 267 -20.20 12.52 -0.12
N ASN A 268 -18.98 12.47 -0.65
CA ASN A 268 -18.39 11.23 -1.16
C ASN A 268 -16.87 11.20 -0.94
N GLY A 269 -16.46 10.81 0.24
CA GLY A 269 -15.03 10.65 0.58
C GLY A 269 -14.34 9.47 -0.11
N ALA A 270 -15.06 8.64 -0.89
CA ALA A 270 -14.47 7.51 -1.60
C ALA A 270 -13.73 7.90 -2.88
N LEU A 271 -14.01 9.07 -3.46
CA LEU A 271 -13.59 9.44 -4.81
C LEU A 271 -12.08 9.29 -5.07
N PHE A 272 -11.26 9.62 -4.11
CA PHE A 272 -9.81 9.53 -4.23
C PHE A 272 -9.21 8.33 -3.50
N ALA A 273 -10.05 7.31 -3.26
CA ALA A 273 -9.69 6.01 -2.68
C ALA A 273 -8.81 6.13 -1.40
N PRO A 274 -9.30 6.77 -0.33
CA PRO A 274 -8.54 6.93 0.92
C PRO A 274 -8.09 5.61 1.52
N GLN A 275 -8.83 4.53 1.28
CA GLN A 275 -8.52 3.18 1.77
C GLN A 275 -7.31 2.52 1.07
N GLY A 276 -6.94 2.99 -0.17
CA GLY A 276 -5.96 2.25 -0.96
C GLY A 276 -5.38 2.97 -2.18
N GLY A 277 -5.68 4.26 -2.37
CA GLY A 277 -5.35 5.00 -3.60
C GLY A 277 -4.04 5.79 -3.57
N LEU A 278 -3.29 5.75 -2.49
CA LEU A 278 -2.00 6.45 -2.42
C LEU A 278 -0.99 5.81 -3.38
N ARG A 279 -0.39 6.67 -4.23
CA ARG A 279 0.74 6.33 -5.09
C ARG A 279 1.98 6.99 -4.53
N ILE A 280 2.95 6.16 -4.15
CA ILE A 280 4.18 6.57 -3.49
C ILE A 280 5.27 5.54 -3.78
N SER A 281 6.51 5.96 -3.83
CA SER A 281 7.67 5.07 -3.99
C SER A 281 8.03 4.37 -2.68
N ALA A 282 8.81 3.29 -2.75
CA ALA A 282 9.34 2.62 -1.56
C ALA A 282 10.22 3.56 -0.72
N ARG A 283 11.01 4.47 -1.34
CA ARG A 283 11.74 5.51 -0.61
C ARG A 283 10.82 6.52 0.06
N GLY A 284 9.73 6.90 -0.61
CA GLY A 284 8.72 7.76 0.00
C GLY A 284 8.09 7.09 1.23
N LEU A 285 7.76 5.79 1.14
CA LEU A 285 7.26 5.02 2.29
C LEU A 285 8.28 4.91 3.41
N ALA A 286 9.56 4.73 3.10
CA ALA A 286 10.63 4.72 4.10
C ALA A 286 10.67 6.05 4.89
N ARG A 287 10.41 7.19 4.24
CA ARG A 287 10.29 8.50 4.94
C ARG A 287 9.09 8.53 5.89
N VAL A 288 7.95 7.95 5.50
CA VAL A 288 6.79 7.79 6.41
C VAL A 288 7.19 6.95 7.63
N GLY A 289 7.86 5.83 7.42
CA GLY A 289 8.36 4.97 8.49
C GLY A 289 9.36 5.71 9.41
N ARG A 290 10.29 6.47 8.85
CA ARG A 290 11.26 7.26 9.63
C ARG A 290 10.59 8.33 10.49
N MET A 291 9.54 8.97 9.99
CA MET A 291 8.75 9.93 10.78
C MET A 291 8.13 9.26 12.01
N LEU A 292 7.56 8.06 11.85
CA LEU A 292 6.98 7.32 12.98
C LEU A 292 8.04 6.82 13.98
N ILE A 293 9.20 6.36 13.51
CA ILE A 293 10.37 5.99 14.35
C ILE A 293 10.91 7.21 15.09
N GLY A 294 10.87 8.39 14.46
CA GLY A 294 11.35 9.65 15.00
C GLY A 294 10.36 10.38 15.91
N ASP A 295 9.29 9.69 16.36
CA ASP A 295 8.23 10.27 17.21
C ASP A 295 7.64 11.56 16.61
N GLY A 296 7.39 11.54 15.30
CA GLY A 296 6.80 12.63 14.55
C GLY A 296 7.82 13.56 13.86
N MET A 297 9.10 13.40 14.13
CA MET A 297 10.17 14.16 13.48
C MET A 297 10.65 13.47 12.21
N LEU A 298 10.86 14.26 11.15
CA LEU A 298 11.48 13.81 9.90
C LEU A 298 12.47 14.87 9.40
N ASP A 299 13.75 14.50 9.30
CA ASP A 299 14.84 15.38 8.78
C ASP A 299 14.85 16.78 9.43
N GLY A 300 14.62 16.85 10.76
CA GLY A 300 14.56 18.08 11.52
C GLY A 300 13.26 18.86 11.46
N VAL A 301 12.23 18.34 10.74
CA VAL A 301 10.89 18.94 10.66
C VAL A 301 9.91 18.11 11.48
N GLN A 302 9.14 18.78 12.34
CA GLN A 302 8.06 18.16 13.09
C GLN A 302 6.82 18.03 12.20
N ILE A 303 6.42 16.78 11.93
CA ILE A 303 5.24 16.44 11.15
C ILE A 303 4.04 16.19 12.08
N LEU A 304 4.25 15.46 13.17
CA LEU A 304 3.28 15.19 14.22
C LEU A 304 3.93 15.41 15.60
N ASP A 305 3.14 15.69 16.59
CA ASP A 305 3.58 15.63 17.98
C ASP A 305 3.85 14.17 18.41
N ALA A 306 4.79 13.97 19.34
CA ALA A 306 5.12 12.64 19.84
C ALA A 306 3.90 11.93 20.46
N ASN A 307 3.00 12.69 21.12
CA ASN A 307 1.76 12.16 21.66
C ASN A 307 0.80 11.65 20.58
N SER A 308 0.75 12.31 19.43
CA SER A 308 -0.04 11.88 18.28
C SER A 308 0.49 10.58 17.68
N VAL A 309 1.81 10.45 17.57
CA VAL A 309 2.43 9.19 17.16
C VAL A 309 2.16 8.08 18.17
N ALA A 310 2.30 8.37 19.47
CA ALA A 310 1.99 7.41 20.52
C ALA A 310 0.53 6.94 20.47
N GLU A 311 -0.39 7.86 20.15
CA GLU A 311 -1.82 7.53 19.99
C GLU A 311 -2.09 6.66 18.75
N ILE A 312 -1.44 6.93 17.61
CA ILE A 312 -1.54 6.10 16.40
C ILE A 312 -1.14 4.66 16.70
N VAL A 313 -0.02 4.45 17.39
CA VAL A 313 0.55 3.12 17.64
C VAL A 313 0.02 2.45 18.90
N ARG A 314 -0.80 3.13 19.69
CA ARG A 314 -1.41 2.55 20.87
C ARG A 314 -2.42 1.48 20.46
N PRO A 315 -2.37 0.26 21.04
CA PRO A 315 -3.37 -0.76 20.76
C PRO A 315 -4.78 -0.27 21.11
N GLN A 316 -5.66 -0.22 20.12
CA GLN A 316 -7.09 0.06 20.25
C GLN A 316 -7.88 -1.25 20.36
N TRP A 317 -7.35 -2.31 19.78
CA TRP A 317 -7.92 -3.64 19.80
C TRP A 317 -6.83 -4.69 19.85
N GLN A 318 -7.12 -5.78 20.56
CA GLN A 318 -6.30 -6.99 20.63
C GLN A 318 -7.20 -8.23 20.63
N PHE A 319 -6.87 -9.19 19.77
CA PHE A 319 -7.61 -10.44 19.64
C PHE A 319 -7.52 -11.27 20.94
N ASN A 320 -8.67 -11.78 21.37
CA ASN A 320 -8.81 -12.62 22.56
C ASN A 320 -9.40 -14.01 22.26
N GLY A 321 -9.42 -14.40 20.97
CA GLY A 321 -9.98 -15.66 20.48
C GLY A 321 -11.41 -15.57 19.95
N ARG A 322 -12.14 -14.45 20.16
CA ARG A 322 -13.56 -14.32 19.77
C ARG A 322 -14.06 -12.90 19.47
N ASN A 323 -13.24 -11.88 19.72
CA ASN A 323 -13.67 -10.47 19.61
C ASN A 323 -13.29 -9.82 18.26
N GLY A 324 -13.23 -10.60 17.19
CA GLY A 324 -12.93 -10.05 15.86
C GLY A 324 -12.72 -11.09 14.79
N ASP A 325 -12.80 -10.64 13.56
CA ASP A 325 -12.46 -11.39 12.36
C ASP A 325 -10.96 -11.31 12.12
N SER A 326 -10.21 -12.32 12.59
CA SER A 326 -8.75 -12.33 12.54
C SER A 326 -8.18 -12.70 11.16
N GLU A 327 -9.02 -13.08 10.20
CA GLU A 327 -8.60 -13.55 8.86
C GLU A 327 -7.51 -14.62 8.93
N GLY A 328 -7.79 -15.69 9.67
CA GLY A 328 -6.84 -16.79 9.85
C GLY A 328 -5.64 -16.44 10.74
N GLY A 329 -5.78 -15.44 11.60
CA GLY A 329 -4.75 -15.00 12.54
C GLY A 329 -3.87 -13.87 12.01
N LEU A 330 -4.16 -13.30 10.85
CA LEU A 330 -3.46 -12.14 10.32
C LEU A 330 -3.67 -10.91 11.21
N TRP A 331 -4.93 -10.60 11.54
CA TRP A 331 -5.28 -9.46 12.38
C TRP A 331 -5.37 -9.89 13.83
N CYS A 332 -4.45 -9.45 14.66
CA CYS A 332 -4.41 -9.82 16.06
C CYS A 332 -4.25 -8.65 17.03
N ARG A 333 -3.65 -7.55 16.59
CA ARG A 333 -3.51 -6.34 17.39
C ARG A 333 -3.45 -5.12 16.47
N TYR A 334 -4.28 -4.11 16.77
CA TYR A 334 -4.45 -2.99 15.85
C TYR A 334 -4.57 -1.66 16.59
N GLY A 335 -3.91 -0.62 16.07
CA GLY A 335 -3.97 0.78 16.51
C GLY A 335 -4.86 1.63 15.63
N LEU A 336 -4.50 2.90 15.41
CA LEU A 336 -5.20 3.76 14.46
C LEU A 336 -4.60 3.58 13.06
N ALA A 337 -5.21 2.71 12.25
CA ALA A 337 -4.72 2.29 10.93
C ALA A 337 -3.30 1.70 10.95
N VAL A 338 -2.93 1.05 12.04
CA VAL A 338 -1.63 0.42 12.25
C VAL A 338 -1.82 -1.00 12.77
N HIS A 339 -1.24 -1.96 12.07
CA HIS A 339 -1.12 -3.34 12.50
C HIS A 339 0.11 -3.48 13.41
N LEU A 340 -0.08 -4.05 14.60
CA LEU A 340 0.96 -4.25 15.61
C LEU A 340 1.34 -5.73 15.61
N LEU A 341 2.56 -6.05 15.15
CA LEU A 341 3.07 -7.41 14.94
C LEU A 341 3.92 -7.87 16.14
N ALA A 342 4.25 -8.97 16.24
CA ALA A 342 3.94 -10.37 16.14
C ALA A 342 3.20 -10.74 17.43
N THR A 343 1.91 -10.86 17.36
CA THR A 343 1.07 -11.10 18.54
C THR A 343 1.20 -12.53 19.00
N ARG A 344 1.63 -12.72 20.24
CA ARG A 344 1.79 -14.05 20.84
C ARG A 344 0.52 -14.46 21.60
N ALA A 345 -0.55 -14.74 20.86
CA ALA A 345 -1.79 -15.23 21.43
C ALA A 345 -2.31 -16.44 20.60
N PRO A 346 -3.05 -17.36 21.23
CA PRO A 346 -3.66 -18.47 20.49
C PRO A 346 -4.56 -17.94 19.35
N GLY A 347 -4.42 -18.54 18.15
CA GLY A 347 -5.14 -18.13 16.96
C GLY A 347 -4.50 -16.99 16.18
N CYS A 348 -3.37 -16.44 16.63
CA CYS A 348 -2.59 -15.43 15.94
C CYS A 348 -1.47 -16.05 15.09
N ALA A 349 -1.31 -15.55 13.87
CA ALA A 349 -0.30 -15.97 12.90
C ALA A 349 0.29 -14.75 12.16
N ASP A 350 0.39 -13.61 12.85
CA ASP A 350 0.75 -12.30 12.30
C ASP A 350 2.26 -12.00 12.32
N ASP A 351 3.11 -13.05 12.26
CA ASP A 351 4.57 -12.90 12.17
C ASP A 351 5.12 -13.34 10.80
N PRO A 352 5.45 -12.40 9.89
CA PRO A 352 6.01 -12.72 8.58
C PRO A 352 7.50 -13.12 8.59
N GLY A 353 8.05 -13.43 9.76
CA GLY A 353 9.46 -13.79 9.96
C GLY A 353 10.32 -12.59 10.40
N LEU A 354 9.76 -11.68 11.17
CA LEU A 354 10.46 -10.54 11.74
C LEU A 354 11.34 -10.95 12.94
N PRO A 355 12.50 -10.32 13.16
CA PRO A 355 13.26 -10.51 14.38
C PRO A 355 12.46 -10.03 15.59
N ARG A 356 12.88 -10.47 16.79
CA ARG A 356 12.24 -10.01 18.02
C ARG A 356 12.32 -8.50 18.13
N GLY A 357 11.19 -7.82 18.30
CA GLY A 357 11.10 -6.37 18.34
C GLY A 357 9.68 -5.88 18.66
N ASP A 358 9.47 -4.58 18.56
CA ASP A 358 8.16 -3.92 18.65
C ASP A 358 7.74 -3.44 17.25
N TRP A 359 7.45 -4.42 16.42
CA TRP A 359 7.13 -4.20 15.01
C TRP A 359 5.70 -3.72 14.81
N LEU A 360 5.55 -2.74 13.97
CA LEU A 360 4.25 -2.20 13.59
C LEU A 360 4.30 -1.60 12.17
N GLY A 361 3.14 -1.42 11.57
CA GLY A 361 3.05 -0.86 10.22
C GLY A 361 1.73 -1.23 9.56
N HIS A 362 1.76 -1.46 8.27
CA HIS A 362 0.60 -1.95 7.52
C HIS A 362 1.02 -2.69 6.25
N SER A 363 0.27 -3.72 5.89
CA SER A 363 0.36 -4.38 4.58
C SER A 363 -0.60 -3.75 3.59
N GLY A 364 -0.40 -4.02 2.31
CA GLY A 364 -1.30 -3.61 1.25
C GLY A 364 -1.52 -4.70 0.21
N GLU A 365 -2.76 -4.79 -0.29
CA GLU A 365 -3.18 -5.72 -1.33
C GLU A 365 -4.09 -5.02 -2.32
N ALA A 366 -3.73 -5.06 -3.60
CA ALA A 366 -4.58 -4.64 -4.71
C ALA A 366 -3.99 -5.09 -6.05
N TYR A 367 -4.81 -5.56 -6.97
CA TYR A 367 -4.45 -5.71 -8.39
C TYR A 367 -3.14 -6.46 -8.63
N GLY A 368 -2.98 -7.64 -8.05
CA GLY A 368 -1.75 -8.43 -8.16
C GLY A 368 -0.55 -7.85 -7.42
N LEU A 369 -0.74 -6.85 -6.56
CA LEU A 369 0.28 -6.26 -5.71
C LEU A 369 0.15 -6.73 -4.25
N ARG A 370 1.31 -6.97 -3.62
CA ARG A 370 1.48 -6.98 -2.16
C ARG A 370 2.52 -5.94 -1.78
N SER A 371 2.25 -5.19 -0.72
CA SER A 371 3.15 -4.17 -0.20
C SER A 371 3.23 -4.22 1.32
N GLY A 372 4.27 -3.67 1.91
CA GLY A 372 4.46 -3.57 3.35
C GLY A 372 5.29 -2.36 3.74
N LEU A 373 4.90 -1.72 4.82
CA LEU A 373 5.71 -0.78 5.60
C LEU A 373 5.75 -1.31 7.03
N TRP A 374 6.92 -1.74 7.48
CA TRP A 374 7.12 -2.27 8.82
C TRP A 374 8.26 -1.54 9.52
N ILE A 375 8.03 -1.12 10.74
CA ILE A 375 9.04 -0.46 11.58
C ILE A 375 9.13 -1.14 12.92
N ASP A 376 10.35 -1.21 13.46
CA ASP A 376 10.61 -1.55 14.86
C ASP A 376 11.02 -0.29 15.61
N ARG A 377 10.14 0.22 16.44
CA ARG A 377 10.42 1.43 17.23
C ARG A 377 11.50 1.22 18.27
N ALA A 378 11.68 0.00 18.76
CA ALA A 378 12.69 -0.32 19.77
C ALA A 378 14.11 -0.21 19.19
N SER A 379 14.36 -0.82 18.04
CA SER A 379 15.66 -0.72 17.33
C SER A 379 15.81 0.58 16.52
N GLY A 380 14.72 1.23 16.19
CA GLY A 380 14.71 2.39 15.30
C GLY A 380 14.98 2.05 13.84
N THR A 381 14.60 0.84 13.40
CA THR A 381 14.80 0.36 12.03
C THR A 381 13.47 0.08 11.35
N GLY A 382 13.48 -0.05 10.03
CA GLY A 382 12.28 -0.38 9.28
C GLY A 382 12.55 -0.77 7.84
N MET A 383 11.48 -1.19 7.16
CA MET A 383 11.49 -1.59 5.77
C MET A 383 10.21 -1.15 5.07
N ALA A 384 10.32 -0.80 3.79
CA ALA A 384 9.22 -0.56 2.88
C ALA A 384 9.44 -1.41 1.63
N TYR A 385 8.40 -2.12 1.18
CA TYR A 385 8.52 -2.97 0.00
C TYR A 385 7.21 -3.08 -0.77
N PHE A 386 7.33 -3.50 -2.03
CA PHE A 386 6.21 -4.03 -2.79
C PHE A 386 6.67 -5.11 -3.79
N VAL A 387 5.74 -5.98 -4.15
CA VAL A 387 5.87 -7.00 -5.20
C VAL A 387 4.60 -7.02 -6.02
N THR A 388 4.72 -7.12 -7.36
CA THR A 388 3.59 -7.03 -8.30
C THR A 388 3.48 -8.26 -9.20
N ALA A 389 2.46 -8.26 -10.07
CA ALA A 389 2.14 -9.35 -11.00
C ALA A 389 1.90 -10.69 -10.31
N LEU A 390 1.38 -10.65 -9.11
CA LEU A 390 0.98 -11.83 -8.37
C LEU A 390 -0.35 -12.39 -8.89
N PRO A 391 -0.58 -13.70 -8.78
CA PRO A 391 -1.89 -14.28 -9.07
C PRO A 391 -2.95 -13.75 -8.09
N ASP A 392 -4.24 -13.84 -8.46
CA ASP A 392 -5.36 -13.39 -7.61
C ASP A 392 -5.35 -14.04 -6.23
N VAL A 393 -4.90 -15.28 -6.14
CA VAL A 393 -4.67 -15.99 -4.88
C VAL A 393 -3.18 -16.34 -4.77
N PRO A 394 -2.36 -15.48 -4.17
CA PRO A 394 -0.94 -15.77 -3.96
C PRO A 394 -0.74 -16.97 -3.03
N PRO A 395 0.39 -17.69 -3.15
CA PRO A 395 0.71 -18.81 -2.25
C PRO A 395 0.69 -18.35 -0.79
N LYS A 396 0.03 -19.13 0.07
CA LYS A 396 0.03 -18.88 1.52
C LYS A 396 1.44 -19.01 2.08
N GLY A 397 1.82 -18.09 2.97
CA GLY A 397 3.04 -18.15 3.74
C GLY A 397 2.95 -19.14 4.91
N ARG A 398 3.93 -19.09 5.79
CA ARG A 398 3.95 -19.82 7.06
C ARG A 398 3.11 -19.13 8.13
N SER A 399 2.83 -17.88 7.91
CA SER A 399 2.01 -16.99 8.76
C SER A 399 0.68 -16.65 8.09
N GLY A 400 -0.05 -15.68 8.61
CA GLY A 400 -1.21 -15.07 7.97
C GLY A 400 -0.87 -14.26 6.72
N PHE A 401 0.43 -13.96 6.50
CA PHE A 401 0.92 -13.31 5.27
C PHE A 401 1.12 -14.32 4.13
N THR A 402 1.23 -13.81 2.91
CA THR A 402 1.53 -14.63 1.73
C THR A 402 3.03 -14.94 1.62
N THR A 403 3.38 -15.99 0.90
CA THR A 403 4.78 -16.33 0.60
C THR A 403 5.55 -15.18 -0.05
N PRO A 404 5.00 -14.42 -1.04
CA PRO A 404 5.69 -13.26 -1.59
C PRO A 404 6.01 -12.19 -0.53
N GLU A 405 5.10 -11.89 0.40
CA GLU A 405 5.35 -10.93 1.49
C GLU A 405 6.47 -11.40 2.41
N GLU A 406 6.46 -12.67 2.85
CA GLU A 406 7.53 -13.23 3.68
C GLU A 406 8.89 -13.24 2.96
N VAL A 407 8.90 -13.43 1.63
CA VAL A 407 10.13 -13.30 0.82
C VAL A 407 10.63 -11.86 0.84
N MET A 408 9.74 -10.88 0.66
CA MET A 408 10.11 -9.47 0.67
C MET A 408 10.60 -9.02 2.04
N VAL A 409 9.99 -9.49 3.12
CA VAL A 409 10.48 -9.25 4.50
C VAL A 409 11.91 -9.78 4.66
N ARG A 410 12.19 -11.03 4.27
CA ARG A 410 13.56 -11.59 4.37
C ARG A 410 14.58 -10.79 3.55
N LYS A 411 14.23 -10.38 2.31
CA LYS A 411 15.09 -9.56 1.46
C LYS A 411 15.37 -8.20 2.10
N SER A 412 14.35 -7.58 2.68
CA SER A 412 14.48 -6.28 3.35
C SER A 412 15.34 -6.37 4.62
N LEU A 413 15.19 -7.44 5.40
CA LEU A 413 16.05 -7.70 6.57
C LEU A 413 17.52 -7.86 6.18
N ALA A 414 17.81 -8.53 5.05
CA ALA A 414 19.17 -8.63 4.56
C ALA A 414 19.80 -7.25 4.26
N LEU A 415 19.01 -6.28 3.80
CA LEU A 415 19.47 -4.90 3.57
C LEU A 415 19.73 -4.11 4.86
N LEU A 416 19.12 -4.51 6.00
CA LEU A 416 19.35 -3.86 7.29
C LEU A 416 20.64 -4.28 7.95
N PHE A 417 21.13 -5.51 7.69
CA PHE A 417 22.23 -6.12 8.45
C PHE A 417 23.50 -6.31 7.62
N HIS A 418 23.54 -5.81 6.40
CA HIS A 418 24.71 -5.72 5.53
C HIS A 418 25.15 -4.26 5.34
#